data_c50a17b6f131ef2676a93e0753b66bc8
#
_entry.id   c50a17b6f131ef2676a93e0753b66bc8
#
_cell.length_a   1.000
_cell.length_b   1.000
_cell.length_c   1.000
_cell.angle_alpha   90.00
_cell.angle_beta   90.00
_cell.angle_gamma   90.00
#
_symmetry.space_group_name_H-M   'P 1'
#
loop_
_entity.id
_entity.type
_entity.pdbx_description
1 polymer ?
#
loop_
_entity_poly.entity_id
_entity_poly.type
_entity_poly.pdbx_seq_one_letter_code
_entity_poly.pdbx_strand_id
1 'polypeptide(L)'
;MLSLIGNPRGNYDKTCRQPTNGRILALMKTASFGPFRATGILPAVETLQNIMADIRSEEREVHDALSTAGMLCCRLVRGSATSISNHSWGTAIDLKLDGKLDKRGDGRAQRGLLKIHPIFNRHGFYWGAAFRTEDAMHFEASDQLVREWADEGRLGDVPQVAAGGLLTLGDRGPEVEELQDRLNFALGLDIDADGIFGNNTRATVIEFQRQNGLAVDGVAGPNTLRVLKEATAAHDI
;
A
#
# COMPACT_ATOMS: atom_id res chain seq x y z
N MET A 1 -0.63 -1.55 -5.57
CA MET A 1 -0.06 -0.95 -4.35
C MET A 1 1.31 -1.53 -4.01
N LEU A 2 1.45 -2.84 -3.73
CA LEU A 2 2.74 -3.45 -3.36
C LEU A 2 3.82 -3.24 -4.41
N SER A 3 3.51 -3.48 -5.69
CA SER A 3 4.43 -3.31 -6.82
C SER A 3 4.80 -1.86 -7.14
N LEU A 4 3.92 -0.92 -6.84
CA LEU A 4 4.11 0.51 -7.19
C LEU A 4 4.70 1.33 -6.03
N ILE A 5 4.29 1.06 -4.80
CA ILE A 5 4.67 1.85 -3.64
C ILE A 5 5.57 1.06 -2.68
N GLY A 6 5.50 -0.28 -2.73
CA GLY A 6 6.20 -1.19 -1.81
C GLY A 6 5.36 -1.55 -0.58
N ASN A 7 5.90 -2.42 0.27
CA ASN A 7 5.21 -2.91 1.46
C ASN A 7 5.35 -1.90 2.62
N PRO A 8 4.24 -1.40 3.21
CA PRO A 8 4.29 -0.43 4.31
C PRO A 8 5.01 -0.95 5.57
N ARG A 9 4.89 -2.25 5.87
CA ARG A 9 5.59 -2.89 7.00
C ARG A 9 5.65 -4.41 6.82
N GLY A 10 6.59 -5.06 7.54
CA GLY A 10 6.82 -6.50 7.40
C GLY A 10 5.75 -7.41 8.03
N ASN A 11 4.97 -6.91 9.01
CA ASN A 11 3.99 -7.71 9.73
C ASN A 11 2.65 -6.98 9.82
N TYR A 12 1.56 -7.71 9.57
CA TYR A 12 0.19 -7.20 9.63
C TYR A 12 -0.66 -8.06 10.56
N ASP A 13 -1.47 -7.38 11.34
CA ASP A 13 -2.57 -7.95 12.10
C ASP A 13 -3.83 -7.08 11.94
N LYS A 14 -4.80 -7.21 12.81
CA LYS A 14 -6.03 -6.39 12.81
C LYS A 14 -5.86 -5.06 13.54
N THR A 15 -4.71 -4.84 14.18
CA THR A 15 -4.41 -3.63 14.95
C THR A 15 -3.85 -2.55 14.03
N CYS A 16 -4.33 -1.34 14.18
CA CYS A 16 -3.80 -0.18 13.45
C CYS A 16 -2.38 0.13 13.93
N ARG A 17 -1.42 0.13 13.02
CA ARG A 17 -0.02 0.45 13.28
C ARG A 17 0.51 1.49 12.30
N GLN A 18 1.68 2.06 12.58
CA GLN A 18 2.37 2.97 11.66
C GLN A 18 3.17 2.17 10.63
N PRO A 19 3.39 2.72 9.42
CA PRO A 19 4.33 2.13 8.47
C PRO A 19 5.76 2.15 9.04
N THR A 20 6.57 1.18 8.62
CA THR A 20 7.99 1.08 8.99
C THR A 20 8.91 1.17 7.77
N ASN A 21 8.37 1.15 6.56
CA ASN A 21 9.11 1.31 5.33
C ASN A 21 9.57 2.77 5.18
N GLY A 22 10.89 3.01 5.18
CA GLY A 22 11.48 4.36 5.13
C GLY A 22 11.08 5.16 3.90
N ARG A 23 10.92 4.51 2.74
CA ARG A 23 10.45 5.15 1.50
C ARG A 23 9.01 5.65 1.64
N ILE A 24 8.13 4.80 2.16
CA ILE A 24 6.72 5.17 2.39
C ILE A 24 6.64 6.29 3.43
N LEU A 25 7.45 6.22 4.50
CA LEU A 25 7.55 7.28 5.49
C LEU A 25 7.99 8.63 4.88
N ALA A 26 8.91 8.60 3.91
CA ALA A 26 9.37 9.81 3.20
C ALA A 26 8.26 10.44 2.33
N LEU A 27 7.29 9.65 1.87
CA LEU A 27 6.13 10.14 1.12
C LEU A 27 5.01 10.68 2.02
N MET A 28 5.03 10.40 3.34
CA MET A 28 3.94 10.77 4.23
C MET A 28 3.87 12.27 4.44
N LYS A 29 2.65 12.79 4.33
CA LYS A 29 2.31 14.18 4.58
C LYS A 29 1.06 14.27 5.46
N THR A 30 1.12 15.09 6.49
CA THR A 30 -0.07 15.50 7.25
C THR A 30 -0.55 16.84 6.73
N ALA A 31 -1.80 16.94 6.35
CA ALA A 31 -2.40 18.19 5.87
C ALA A 31 -3.74 18.48 6.54
N SER A 32 -4.17 19.73 6.41
CA SER A 32 -5.53 20.16 6.73
C SER A 32 -6.40 20.08 5.47
N PHE A 33 -7.62 19.66 5.65
CA PHE A 33 -8.65 19.52 4.62
C PHE A 33 -9.86 20.43 4.89
N GLY A 34 -9.67 21.44 5.72
CA GLY A 34 -10.72 22.31 6.24
C GLY A 34 -11.24 21.77 7.57
N PRO A 35 -12.31 20.96 7.59
CA PRO A 35 -12.94 20.50 8.84
C PRO A 35 -12.13 19.46 9.62
N PHE A 36 -11.12 18.85 9.02
CA PHE A 36 -10.28 17.83 9.68
C PHE A 36 -8.83 17.84 9.19
N ARG A 37 -7.98 17.08 9.85
CA ARG A 37 -6.60 16.77 9.43
C ARG A 37 -6.44 15.27 9.23
N ALA A 38 -5.61 14.88 8.26
CA ALA A 38 -5.26 13.48 8.03
C ALA A 38 -3.83 13.35 7.50
N THR A 39 -3.29 12.13 7.55
CA THR A 39 -1.96 11.77 7.08
C THR A 39 -2.08 10.69 6.01
N GLY A 40 -1.43 10.89 4.88
CA GLY A 40 -1.33 9.92 3.78
C GLY A 40 -0.08 10.19 2.96
N ILE A 41 0.14 9.41 1.88
CA ILE A 41 1.19 9.74 0.92
C ILE A 41 0.87 11.04 0.19
N LEU A 42 1.90 11.80 -0.15
CA LEU A 42 1.77 13.15 -0.73
C LEU A 42 0.76 13.23 -1.89
N PRO A 43 0.81 12.39 -2.95
CA PRO A 43 -0.14 12.50 -4.05
C PRO A 43 -1.59 12.24 -3.62
N ALA A 44 -1.84 11.34 -2.66
CA ALA A 44 -3.18 11.11 -2.13
C ALA A 44 -3.68 12.30 -1.30
N VAL A 45 -2.79 12.95 -0.55
CA VAL A 45 -3.10 14.17 0.21
C VAL A 45 -3.46 15.33 -0.72
N GLU A 46 -2.68 15.56 -1.77
CA GLU A 46 -2.93 16.62 -2.76
C GLU A 46 -4.24 16.39 -3.51
N THR A 47 -4.49 15.14 -3.94
CA THR A 47 -5.77 14.79 -4.59
C THR A 47 -6.95 15.01 -3.64
N LEU A 48 -6.84 14.59 -2.37
CA LEU A 48 -7.89 14.80 -1.38
C LEU A 48 -8.11 16.29 -1.07
N GLN A 49 -7.08 17.15 -1.13
CA GLN A 49 -7.23 18.59 -0.99
C GLN A 49 -8.08 19.18 -2.13
N ASN A 50 -7.86 18.73 -3.37
CA ASN A 50 -8.67 19.13 -4.53
C ASN A 50 -10.12 18.65 -4.37
N ILE A 51 -10.33 17.39 -3.97
CA ILE A 51 -11.66 16.84 -3.67
C ILE A 51 -12.39 17.71 -2.63
N MET A 52 -11.72 18.06 -1.53
CA MET A 52 -12.32 18.85 -0.46
C MET A 52 -12.61 20.30 -0.89
N ALA A 53 -11.82 20.87 -1.80
CA ALA A 53 -12.10 22.17 -2.38
C ALA A 53 -13.37 22.13 -3.25
N ASP A 54 -13.53 21.09 -4.06
CA ASP A 54 -14.74 20.87 -4.88
C ASP A 54 -15.97 20.62 -3.99
N ILE A 55 -15.86 19.76 -2.97
CA ILE A 55 -16.97 19.54 -2.01
C ILE A 55 -17.35 20.85 -1.33
N ARG A 56 -16.39 21.68 -0.94
CA ARG A 56 -16.67 22.98 -0.34
C ARG A 56 -17.44 23.91 -1.28
N SER A 57 -17.12 23.84 -2.59
CA SER A 57 -17.77 24.64 -3.63
C SER A 57 -19.17 24.15 -3.99
N GLU A 58 -19.34 22.84 -4.14
CA GLU A 58 -20.56 22.22 -4.67
C GLU A 58 -21.55 21.79 -3.58
N GLU A 59 -21.05 21.32 -2.42
CA GLU A 59 -21.83 20.74 -1.31
C GLU A 59 -21.36 21.27 0.06
N ARG A 60 -21.38 22.59 0.22
CA ARG A 60 -20.84 23.27 1.40
C ARG A 60 -21.35 22.75 2.74
N GLU A 61 -22.65 22.47 2.84
CA GLU A 61 -23.24 21.94 4.07
C GLU A 61 -22.65 20.57 4.43
N VAL A 62 -22.43 19.73 3.42
CA VAL A 62 -21.77 18.43 3.61
C VAL A 62 -20.32 18.63 4.00
N HIS A 63 -19.57 19.54 3.32
CA HIS A 63 -18.19 19.85 3.66
C HIS A 63 -18.03 20.22 5.14
N ASP A 64 -18.88 21.13 5.65
CA ASP A 64 -18.78 21.66 7.00
C ASP A 64 -19.17 20.60 8.06
N ALA A 65 -19.97 19.57 7.69
CA ALA A 65 -20.34 18.45 8.53
C ALA A 65 -19.31 17.29 8.51
N LEU A 66 -18.31 17.34 7.59
CA LEU A 66 -17.32 16.27 7.46
C LEU A 66 -16.34 16.25 8.64
N SER A 67 -15.97 15.05 9.01
CA SER A 67 -14.80 14.72 9.84
C SER A 67 -14.26 13.36 9.39
N THR A 68 -13.21 12.85 10.01
CA THR A 68 -12.60 11.57 9.59
C THR A 68 -12.42 10.61 10.76
N ALA A 69 -12.44 9.31 10.45
CA ALA A 69 -11.98 8.24 11.34
C ALA A 69 -10.50 7.88 11.07
N GLY A 70 -9.90 8.45 10.03
CA GLY A 70 -8.49 8.30 9.73
C GLY A 70 -8.21 7.92 8.28
N MET A 71 -6.97 8.17 7.87
CA MET A 71 -6.47 7.87 6.53
C MET A 71 -5.32 6.85 6.58
N LEU A 72 -4.40 6.98 7.53
CA LEU A 72 -3.23 6.11 7.67
C LEU A 72 -3.43 5.08 8.79
N CYS A 73 -3.37 3.80 8.43
CA CYS A 73 -3.53 2.69 9.38
C CYS A 73 -3.05 1.38 8.76
N CYS A 74 -1.84 0.95 9.10
CA CYS A 74 -1.29 -0.33 8.61
C CYS A 74 -1.95 -1.51 9.33
N ARG A 75 -2.82 -2.22 8.64
CA ARG A 75 -3.53 -3.40 9.13
C ARG A 75 -4.03 -4.28 7.97
N LEU A 76 -4.47 -5.46 8.29
CA LEU A 76 -5.24 -6.27 7.34
C LEU A 76 -6.66 -5.70 7.13
N VAL A 77 -7.23 -5.96 5.97
CA VAL A 77 -8.66 -5.71 5.70
C VAL A 77 -9.51 -6.49 6.70
N ARG A 78 -10.56 -5.87 7.22
CA ARG A 78 -11.49 -6.52 8.16
C ARG A 78 -12.10 -7.76 7.51
N GLY A 79 -11.95 -8.92 8.16
CA GLY A 79 -12.42 -10.21 7.66
C GLY A 79 -11.44 -10.93 6.74
N SER A 80 -10.30 -10.35 6.40
CA SER A 80 -9.22 -11.00 5.65
C SER A 80 -8.08 -11.44 6.58
N ALA A 81 -7.43 -12.55 6.23
CA ALA A 81 -6.20 -13.02 6.86
C ALA A 81 -4.93 -12.62 6.07
N THR A 82 -5.09 -12.16 4.82
CA THR A 82 -3.98 -11.94 3.90
C THR A 82 -4.00 -10.57 3.22
N SER A 83 -5.17 -9.97 3.00
CA SER A 83 -5.28 -8.71 2.25
C SER A 83 -4.90 -7.52 3.13
N ILE A 84 -3.93 -6.73 2.68
CA ILE A 84 -3.53 -5.49 3.33
C ILE A 84 -4.53 -4.38 2.97
N SER A 85 -4.95 -3.61 3.95
CA SER A 85 -5.86 -2.47 3.76
C SER A 85 -5.15 -1.31 3.06
N ASN A 86 -5.82 -0.61 2.12
CA ASN A 86 -5.28 0.57 1.44
C ASN A 86 -5.00 1.75 2.40
N HIS A 87 -5.59 1.77 3.58
CA HIS A 87 -5.16 2.65 4.66
C HIS A 87 -3.68 2.47 5.03
N SER A 88 -3.08 1.31 4.76
CA SER A 88 -1.68 1.04 5.10
C SER A 88 -0.70 1.90 4.32
N TRP A 89 -1.09 2.38 3.15
CA TRP A 89 -0.33 3.34 2.34
C TRP A 89 -0.78 4.79 2.53
N GLY A 90 -1.84 5.02 3.32
CA GLY A 90 -2.45 6.34 3.42
C GLY A 90 -3.06 6.81 2.09
N THR A 91 -3.65 5.89 1.34
CA THR A 91 -4.36 6.12 0.07
C THR A 91 -5.86 5.93 0.18
N ALA A 92 -6.35 5.61 1.38
CA ALA A 92 -7.76 5.47 1.69
C ALA A 92 -8.12 6.35 2.90
N ILE A 93 -9.37 6.79 2.96
CA ILE A 93 -9.91 7.60 4.06
C ILE A 93 -11.30 7.12 4.44
N ASP A 94 -11.56 7.06 5.76
CA ASP A 94 -12.89 6.85 6.31
C ASP A 94 -13.47 8.19 6.78
N LEU A 95 -14.61 8.58 6.21
CA LEU A 95 -15.30 9.85 6.51
C LEU A 95 -16.43 9.66 7.52
N LYS A 96 -16.66 10.69 8.30
CA LYS A 96 -17.79 10.84 9.20
C LYS A 96 -18.62 12.05 8.78
N LEU A 97 -19.93 11.98 8.96
CA LEU A 97 -20.85 13.12 8.89
C LEU A 97 -21.43 13.39 10.27
N ASP A 98 -21.36 14.63 10.72
CA ASP A 98 -21.76 15.05 12.06
C ASP A 98 -21.16 14.15 13.17
N GLY A 99 -19.89 13.80 12.99
CA GLY A 99 -19.14 12.94 13.91
C GLY A 99 -19.54 11.45 13.88
N LYS A 100 -20.46 11.03 13.01
CA LYS A 100 -20.97 9.65 12.92
C LYS A 100 -20.40 8.94 11.69
N LEU A 101 -19.86 7.72 11.91
CA LEU A 101 -19.53 6.79 10.83
C LEU A 101 -20.81 6.19 10.24
N ASP A 102 -20.75 5.92 8.94
CA ASP A 102 -21.74 5.04 8.29
C ASP A 102 -21.59 3.60 8.81
N LYS A 103 -22.67 2.85 8.78
CA LYS A 103 -22.65 1.47 9.26
C LYS A 103 -22.35 0.51 8.11
N ARG A 104 -21.18 -0.07 8.16
CA ARG A 104 -20.70 -1.01 7.16
C ARG A 104 -21.61 -2.24 7.04
N GLY A 105 -21.96 -2.61 5.80
CA GLY A 105 -22.66 -3.86 5.47
C GLY A 105 -24.16 -3.87 5.75
N ASP A 106 -24.81 -2.70 5.89
CA ASP A 106 -26.26 -2.61 6.08
C ASP A 106 -27.03 -2.25 4.79
N GLY A 107 -26.31 -2.10 3.68
CA GLY A 107 -26.86 -1.77 2.36
C GLY A 107 -27.40 -0.34 2.26
N ARG A 108 -26.94 0.56 3.12
CA ARG A 108 -27.35 1.98 3.16
C ARG A 108 -26.12 2.87 3.12
N ALA A 109 -26.35 4.13 2.81
CA ALA A 109 -25.34 5.18 2.88
C ALA A 109 -25.94 6.47 3.40
N GLN A 110 -25.21 7.19 4.24
CA GLN A 110 -25.59 8.54 4.69
C GLN A 110 -25.76 9.46 3.47
N ARG A 111 -26.81 10.26 3.48
CA ARG A 111 -27.19 11.11 2.35
C ARG A 111 -26.07 12.06 1.90
N GLY A 112 -25.27 12.57 2.83
CA GLY A 112 -24.14 13.42 2.49
C GLY A 112 -23.05 12.67 1.70
N LEU A 113 -22.79 11.39 2.02
CA LEU A 113 -21.84 10.56 1.28
C LEU A 113 -22.33 10.30 -0.16
N LEU A 114 -23.66 10.10 -0.34
CA LEU A 114 -24.28 10.00 -1.67
C LEU A 114 -24.09 11.27 -2.51
N LYS A 115 -24.06 12.45 -1.90
CA LYS A 115 -23.84 13.71 -2.61
C LYS A 115 -22.40 13.91 -3.05
N ILE A 116 -21.45 13.49 -2.24
CA ILE A 116 -20.02 13.76 -2.49
C ILE A 116 -19.29 12.64 -3.25
N HIS A 117 -19.83 11.40 -3.32
CA HIS A 117 -19.13 10.32 -4.02
C HIS A 117 -18.83 10.63 -5.51
N PRO A 118 -19.70 11.35 -6.29
CA PRO A 118 -19.34 11.69 -7.66
C PRO A 118 -18.12 12.61 -7.74
N ILE A 119 -17.92 13.45 -6.72
CA ILE A 119 -16.75 14.33 -6.62
C ILE A 119 -15.49 13.49 -6.41
N PHE A 120 -15.54 12.55 -5.46
CA PHE A 120 -14.43 11.59 -5.27
C PHE A 120 -14.10 10.81 -6.54
N ASN A 121 -15.12 10.30 -7.23
CA ASN A 121 -14.93 9.54 -8.45
C ASN A 121 -14.28 10.36 -9.59
N ARG A 122 -14.62 11.65 -9.73
CA ARG A 122 -13.98 12.55 -10.71
C ARG A 122 -12.47 12.69 -10.49
N HIS A 123 -12.05 12.59 -9.25
CA HIS A 123 -10.64 12.66 -8.86
C HIS A 123 -9.97 11.28 -8.76
N GLY A 124 -10.61 10.23 -9.28
CA GLY A 124 -10.04 8.89 -9.35
C GLY A 124 -10.09 8.11 -8.04
N PHE A 125 -10.85 8.57 -7.03
CA PHE A 125 -11.10 7.78 -5.83
C PHE A 125 -12.31 6.87 -6.02
N TYR A 126 -12.17 5.63 -5.59
CA TYR A 126 -13.22 4.63 -5.58
C TYR A 126 -14.02 4.70 -4.28
N TRP A 127 -15.34 4.52 -4.36
CA TRP A 127 -16.21 4.54 -3.19
C TRP A 127 -16.53 3.14 -2.68
N GLY A 128 -16.27 2.88 -1.41
CA GLY A 128 -16.43 1.57 -0.79
C GLY A 128 -17.89 1.08 -0.67
N ALA A 129 -18.88 1.92 -0.95
CA ALA A 129 -20.27 1.48 -1.08
C ALA A 129 -20.46 0.44 -2.20
N ALA A 130 -19.55 0.38 -3.19
CA ALA A 130 -19.57 -0.60 -4.26
C ALA A 130 -18.81 -1.91 -3.93
N PHE A 131 -18.24 -2.04 -2.74
CA PHE A 131 -17.61 -3.29 -2.32
C PHE A 131 -18.64 -4.40 -2.11
N ARG A 132 -18.21 -5.66 -2.22
CA ARG A 132 -19.07 -6.82 -1.93
C ARG A 132 -19.73 -6.74 -0.53
N THR A 133 -19.00 -6.28 0.46
CA THR A 133 -19.54 -5.84 1.75
C THR A 133 -19.45 -4.34 1.74
N GLU A 134 -20.58 -3.67 1.55
CA GLU A 134 -20.69 -2.22 1.47
C GLU A 134 -19.95 -1.55 2.62
N ASP A 135 -19.18 -0.49 2.31
CA ASP A 135 -18.43 0.34 3.27
C ASP A 135 -18.52 1.81 2.85
N ALA A 136 -19.70 2.41 3.04
CA ALA A 136 -20.01 3.72 2.46
C ALA A 136 -19.19 4.88 3.07
N MET A 137 -18.61 4.69 4.27
CA MET A 137 -17.70 5.69 4.84
C MET A 137 -16.34 5.73 4.15
N HIS A 138 -15.96 4.67 3.43
CA HIS A 138 -14.64 4.43 2.88
C HIS A 138 -14.50 4.95 1.44
N PHE A 139 -13.45 5.72 1.22
CA PHE A 139 -12.99 6.17 -0.11
C PHE A 139 -11.50 5.84 -0.27
N GLU A 140 -11.09 5.34 -1.44
CA GLU A 140 -9.70 4.99 -1.70
C GLU A 140 -9.26 5.35 -3.12
N ALA A 141 -7.99 5.68 -3.29
CA ALA A 141 -7.42 5.88 -4.62
C ALA A 141 -7.58 4.61 -5.46
N SER A 142 -8.12 4.76 -6.68
CA SER A 142 -8.27 3.65 -7.61
C SER A 142 -6.91 3.13 -8.10
N ASP A 143 -6.87 1.90 -8.60
CA ASP A 143 -5.66 1.34 -9.21
C ASP A 143 -5.15 2.22 -10.36
N GLN A 144 -6.07 2.76 -11.17
CA GLN A 144 -5.72 3.67 -12.27
C GLN A 144 -5.02 4.93 -11.74
N LEU A 145 -5.58 5.60 -10.73
CA LEU A 145 -5.01 6.81 -10.16
C LEU A 145 -3.63 6.57 -9.55
N VAL A 146 -3.44 5.43 -8.87
CA VAL A 146 -2.14 5.06 -8.31
C VAL A 146 -1.09 4.80 -9.39
N ARG A 147 -1.47 4.21 -10.52
CA ARG A 147 -0.58 4.06 -11.69
C ARG A 147 -0.24 5.40 -12.32
N GLU A 148 -1.20 6.29 -12.48
CA GLU A 148 -0.96 7.66 -12.96
C GLU A 148 0.06 8.38 -12.07
N TRP A 149 -0.05 8.29 -10.74
CA TRP A 149 0.96 8.85 -9.84
C TRP A 149 2.34 8.20 -9.98
N ALA A 150 2.39 6.90 -10.28
CA ALA A 150 3.64 6.20 -10.53
C ALA A 150 4.29 6.68 -11.85
N ASP A 151 3.51 6.76 -12.91
CA ASP A 151 3.96 7.19 -14.25
C ASP A 151 4.43 8.65 -14.25
N GLU A 152 3.81 9.49 -13.41
CA GLU A 152 4.20 10.88 -13.16
C GLU A 152 5.40 11.03 -12.21
N GLY A 153 5.97 9.95 -11.67
CA GLY A 153 7.06 9.97 -10.71
C GLY A 153 6.68 10.50 -9.32
N ARG A 154 5.39 10.67 -9.03
CA ARG A 154 4.89 11.25 -7.76
C ARG A 154 4.95 10.31 -6.56
N LEU A 155 5.24 9.03 -6.80
CA LEU A 155 5.46 8.06 -5.73
C LEU A 155 6.93 8.03 -5.25
N GLY A 156 7.63 9.12 -5.49
CA GLY A 156 9.08 9.20 -5.35
C GLY A 156 9.74 8.43 -6.49
N ASP A 157 11.00 8.69 -6.76
CA ASP A 157 11.74 7.79 -7.63
C ASP A 157 11.52 6.39 -7.07
N VAL A 158 10.67 5.61 -7.77
CA VAL A 158 10.87 4.19 -7.74
C VAL A 158 12.25 4.11 -8.38
N PRO A 159 13.32 3.79 -7.69
CA PRO A 159 14.37 3.15 -8.40
C PRO A 159 13.59 1.99 -9.02
N GLN A 160 13.35 1.99 -10.35
CA GLN A 160 13.26 0.72 -11.05
C GLN A 160 14.29 -0.10 -10.31
N VAL A 161 13.88 -1.23 -9.71
CA VAL A 161 14.79 -2.04 -8.93
C VAL A 161 15.99 -2.26 -9.84
N ALA A 162 16.83 -1.23 -9.90
CA ALA A 162 18.15 -1.34 -10.44
C ALA A 162 18.75 -2.37 -9.52
N ALA A 163 18.99 -3.58 -10.01
CA ALA A 163 19.58 -4.72 -9.37
C ALA A 163 20.12 -4.37 -7.95
N GLY A 164 19.29 -4.43 -6.91
CA GLY A 164 19.65 -4.00 -5.56
C GLY A 164 18.51 -3.51 -4.66
N GLY A 165 17.25 -3.60 -5.10
CA GLY A 165 16.08 -3.26 -4.25
C GLY A 165 15.92 -4.24 -3.10
N LEU A 166 15.23 -3.78 -2.05
CA LEU A 166 14.90 -4.58 -0.88
C LEU A 166 13.67 -5.44 -1.17
N LEU A 167 13.80 -6.77 -1.21
CA LEU A 167 12.67 -7.70 -1.29
C LEU A 167 12.42 -8.32 0.09
N THR A 168 11.16 -8.37 0.52
CA THR A 168 10.76 -8.80 1.86
C THR A 168 9.41 -9.51 1.85
N LEU A 169 9.07 -10.11 2.96
CA LEU A 169 7.81 -10.85 3.14
C LEU A 169 6.60 -10.00 2.73
N GLY A 170 5.82 -10.52 1.80
CA GLY A 170 4.61 -9.90 1.24
C GLY A 170 4.84 -9.22 -0.11
N ASP A 171 6.08 -9.01 -0.56
CA ASP A 171 6.38 -8.49 -1.88
C ASP A 171 5.98 -9.50 -2.97
N ARG A 172 5.65 -8.98 -4.15
CA ARG A 172 5.21 -9.76 -5.30
C ARG A 172 5.73 -9.15 -6.58
N GLY A 173 5.93 -9.98 -7.59
CA GLY A 173 6.28 -9.54 -8.92
C GLY A 173 7.46 -10.31 -9.52
N PRO A 174 7.87 -9.95 -10.73
CA PRO A 174 8.93 -10.63 -11.45
C PRO A 174 10.29 -10.58 -10.73
N GLU A 175 10.54 -9.55 -9.91
CA GLU A 175 11.77 -9.45 -9.12
C GLU A 175 11.80 -10.48 -7.99
N VAL A 176 10.63 -10.85 -7.44
CA VAL A 176 10.50 -11.92 -6.44
C VAL A 176 10.65 -13.28 -7.11
N GLU A 177 10.08 -13.47 -8.30
CA GLU A 177 10.23 -14.68 -9.10
C GLU A 177 11.71 -14.90 -9.46
N GLU A 178 12.40 -13.86 -9.95
CA GLU A 178 13.84 -13.90 -10.21
C GLU A 178 14.65 -14.23 -8.95
N LEU A 179 14.31 -13.63 -7.81
CA LEU A 179 14.94 -13.95 -6.53
C LEU A 179 14.77 -15.43 -6.19
N GLN A 180 13.55 -15.98 -6.33
CA GLN A 180 13.24 -17.38 -6.04
C GLN A 180 14.01 -18.32 -6.96
N ASP A 181 14.07 -18.05 -8.26
CA ASP A 181 14.85 -18.83 -9.24
C ASP A 181 16.34 -18.83 -8.88
N ARG A 182 16.90 -17.66 -8.57
CA ARG A 182 18.31 -17.56 -8.17
C ARG A 182 18.60 -18.26 -6.85
N LEU A 183 17.70 -18.20 -5.88
CA LEU A 183 17.83 -18.93 -4.61
C LEU A 183 17.77 -20.44 -4.83
N ASN A 184 16.88 -20.93 -5.70
CA ASN A 184 16.79 -22.33 -6.09
C ASN A 184 18.12 -22.80 -6.67
N PHE A 185 18.68 -22.04 -7.62
CA PHE A 185 19.95 -22.35 -8.23
C PHE A 185 21.11 -22.33 -7.20
N ALA A 186 21.21 -21.28 -6.41
CA ALA A 186 22.31 -21.07 -5.47
C ALA A 186 22.35 -22.12 -4.33
N LEU A 187 21.18 -22.59 -3.89
CA LEU A 187 21.04 -23.51 -2.76
C LEU A 187 20.71 -24.95 -3.19
N GLY A 188 20.49 -25.19 -4.47
CA GLY A 188 20.05 -26.50 -4.97
C GLY A 188 18.67 -26.89 -4.44
N LEU A 189 17.76 -25.93 -4.32
CA LEU A 189 16.39 -26.10 -3.83
C LEU A 189 15.39 -26.07 -4.98
N ASP A 190 14.13 -26.33 -4.69
CA ASP A 190 13.00 -26.33 -5.62
C ASP A 190 11.77 -25.69 -4.94
N ILE A 191 11.93 -24.44 -4.48
CA ILE A 191 10.78 -23.67 -4.01
C ILE A 191 10.01 -23.11 -5.20
N ASP A 192 8.70 -22.97 -5.10
CA ASP A 192 7.88 -22.37 -6.14
C ASP A 192 8.37 -20.95 -6.44
N ALA A 193 8.78 -20.70 -7.69
CA ALA A 193 9.08 -19.38 -8.21
C ALA A 193 7.77 -18.71 -8.69
N ASP A 194 6.88 -18.47 -7.75
CA ASP A 194 5.53 -17.95 -7.97
C ASP A 194 5.42 -16.42 -7.94
N GLY A 195 6.56 -15.76 -7.80
CA GLY A 195 6.64 -14.31 -7.68
C GLY A 195 6.04 -13.77 -6.38
N ILE A 196 5.84 -14.63 -5.35
CA ILE A 196 5.31 -14.24 -4.05
C ILE A 196 6.38 -14.43 -2.96
N PHE A 197 6.85 -13.36 -2.34
CA PHE A 197 7.76 -13.45 -1.22
C PHE A 197 6.99 -13.92 0.03
N GLY A 198 6.74 -15.23 0.08
CA GLY A 198 6.08 -15.91 1.18
C GLY A 198 7.03 -16.30 2.32
N ASN A 199 6.50 -17.05 3.29
CA ASN A 199 7.33 -17.57 4.40
C ASN A 199 8.42 -18.55 3.90
N ASN A 200 8.15 -19.32 2.84
CA ASN A 200 9.13 -20.22 2.24
C ASN A 200 10.28 -19.42 1.62
N THR A 201 9.97 -18.41 0.81
CA THR A 201 10.96 -17.50 0.23
C THR A 201 11.80 -16.82 1.31
N ARG A 202 11.14 -16.33 2.38
CA ARG A 202 11.85 -15.73 3.52
C ARG A 202 12.80 -16.70 4.21
N ALA A 203 12.36 -17.94 4.46
CA ALA A 203 13.19 -18.97 5.07
C ALA A 203 14.40 -19.30 4.20
N THR A 204 14.23 -19.34 2.88
CA THR A 204 15.29 -19.58 1.90
C THR A 204 16.28 -18.41 1.85
N VAL A 205 15.81 -17.17 1.92
CA VAL A 205 16.69 -15.98 2.05
C VAL A 205 17.53 -16.06 3.33
N ILE A 206 16.92 -16.41 4.48
CA ILE A 206 17.63 -16.60 5.75
C ILE A 206 18.73 -17.66 5.61
N GLU A 207 18.45 -18.78 4.97
CA GLU A 207 19.43 -19.85 4.77
C GLU A 207 20.56 -19.38 3.86
N PHE A 208 20.25 -18.72 2.76
CA PHE A 208 21.26 -18.13 1.86
C PHE A 208 22.15 -17.13 2.61
N GLN A 209 21.55 -16.23 3.38
CA GLN A 209 22.29 -15.24 4.18
C GLN A 209 23.25 -15.92 5.19
N ARG A 210 22.78 -16.98 5.87
CA ARG A 210 23.59 -17.73 6.83
C ARG A 210 24.80 -18.39 6.15
N GLN A 211 24.59 -19.05 5.01
CA GLN A 211 25.65 -19.74 4.28
C GLN A 211 26.69 -18.77 3.72
N ASN A 212 26.30 -17.52 3.43
CA ASN A 212 27.19 -16.51 2.83
C ASN A 212 27.70 -15.46 3.84
N GLY A 213 27.50 -15.67 5.16
CA GLY A 213 28.00 -14.77 6.21
C GLY A 213 27.38 -13.37 6.19
N LEU A 214 26.14 -13.24 5.67
CA LEU A 214 25.40 -12.00 5.61
C LEU A 214 24.59 -11.76 6.88
N ALA A 215 24.03 -10.57 7.05
CA ALA A 215 23.03 -10.29 8.08
C ALA A 215 21.80 -11.19 7.90
N VAL A 216 21.48 -12.03 8.90
CA VAL A 216 20.43 -13.05 8.82
C VAL A 216 19.10 -12.45 9.27
N ASP A 217 18.51 -11.59 8.42
CA ASP A 217 17.28 -10.85 8.69
C ASP A 217 16.07 -11.32 7.86
N GLY A 218 16.31 -12.17 6.88
CA GLY A 218 15.29 -12.68 5.97
C GLY A 218 14.77 -11.62 4.98
N VAL A 219 15.60 -10.61 4.72
CA VAL A 219 15.35 -9.53 3.77
C VAL A 219 16.38 -9.61 2.65
N ALA A 220 15.95 -9.74 1.40
CA ALA A 220 16.84 -9.71 0.27
C ALA A 220 17.19 -8.25 -0.09
N GLY A 221 18.08 -7.66 0.71
CA GLY A 221 18.61 -6.31 0.51
C GLY A 221 19.78 -6.27 -0.48
N PRO A 222 20.33 -5.05 -0.75
CA PRO A 222 21.38 -4.87 -1.76
C PRO A 222 22.58 -5.80 -1.60
N ASN A 223 23.04 -6.08 -0.38
CA ASN A 223 24.13 -7.01 -0.13
C ASN A 223 23.74 -8.45 -0.43
N THR A 224 22.54 -8.88 -0.01
CA THR A 224 22.03 -10.23 -0.29
C THR A 224 21.86 -10.44 -1.79
N LEU A 225 21.25 -9.48 -2.49
CA LEU A 225 21.02 -9.56 -3.94
C LEU A 225 22.33 -9.54 -4.73
N ARG A 226 23.31 -8.72 -4.31
CA ARG A 226 24.64 -8.71 -4.96
C ARG A 226 25.35 -10.06 -4.82
N VAL A 227 25.42 -10.60 -3.60
CA VAL A 227 26.08 -11.90 -3.36
C VAL A 227 25.32 -13.02 -4.08
N LEU A 228 24.01 -12.99 -4.11
CA LEU A 228 23.19 -13.96 -4.83
C LEU A 228 23.44 -13.88 -6.35
N LYS A 229 23.51 -12.69 -6.92
CA LYS A 229 23.84 -12.49 -8.33
C LYS A 229 25.23 -13.00 -8.67
N GLU A 230 26.22 -12.73 -7.82
CA GLU A 230 27.59 -13.25 -7.99
C GLU A 230 27.61 -14.80 -7.92
N ALA A 231 26.87 -15.39 -6.97
CA ALA A 231 26.77 -16.84 -6.83
C ALA A 231 26.04 -17.53 -8.01
N THR A 232 25.20 -16.80 -8.72
CA THR A 232 24.39 -17.32 -9.84
C THR A 232 24.83 -16.79 -11.21
N ALA A 233 25.97 -16.12 -11.31
CA ALA A 233 26.44 -15.52 -12.57
C ALA A 233 26.61 -16.53 -13.74
N ALA A 234 26.77 -17.81 -13.45
CA ALA A 234 26.79 -18.88 -14.46
C ALA A 234 25.38 -19.30 -14.95
N HIS A 235 24.31 -18.83 -14.31
CA HIS A 235 22.92 -19.13 -14.68
C HIS A 235 22.36 -18.18 -15.75
N ASP A 236 22.99 -17.02 -15.92
CA ASP A 236 22.60 -15.97 -16.88
C ASP A 236 23.19 -16.20 -18.30
N ILE A 237 23.76 -17.39 -18.61
CA ILE A 237 24.34 -17.78 -19.92
C ILE A 237 23.37 -18.80 -20.60
#